data_b99f967340d924bbb7cfc2f46e2dd41c
#
_entry.id   b99f967340d924bbb7cfc2f46e2dd41c
#
_cell.length_a   1.000
_cell.length_b   1.000
_cell.length_c   1.000
_cell.angle_alpha   90.00
_cell.angle_beta   90.00
_cell.angle_gamma   90.00
#
_symmetry.space_group_name_H-M   'P 1'
#
loop_
_entity.id
_entity.type
_entity.pdbx_description
1 polymer ?
#
loop_
_entity_poly.entity_id
_entity_poly.type
_entity_poly.pdbx_seq_one_letter_code
_entity_poly.pdbx_strand_id
1 'polypeptide(L)'
;MKGKSPFIYGFIILTRGLKKENEKWMLLDPDNQPFCSMGMDCVGPSVECRVDPIRPLVPEVDQKLNKINHAKRNLQLVFGDEWYEKWQQLIASYLKDWGINTIGAWSDLDFIKKAQIPYVIILDSVSERQFPDTDLKIFRDFPDVFSKEYEKSAQEYAKTIIPYREDTLLIGYFMRNEPQWA
;
A
#
# COMPACT_ATOMS: atom_id res chain seq x y z
N MET A 1 -19.39 4.48 25.32
CA MET A 1 -19.57 5.12 24.01
C MET A 1 -18.24 5.04 23.28
N LYS A 2 -18.12 4.19 22.25
CA LYS A 2 -16.89 4.15 21.45
C LYS A 2 -16.86 5.42 20.58
N GLY A 3 -15.90 6.29 20.83
CA GLY A 3 -15.73 7.53 20.08
C GLY A 3 -15.54 7.21 18.59
N LYS A 4 -16.28 7.93 17.74
CA LYS A 4 -16.09 7.88 16.29
C LYS A 4 -14.67 8.39 16.02
N SER A 5 -13.87 7.56 15.35
CA SER A 5 -12.53 7.93 14.89
C SER A 5 -12.63 9.15 13.98
N PRO A 6 -11.91 10.23 14.24
CA PRO A 6 -11.92 11.38 13.35
C PRO A 6 -11.16 11.08 12.07
N PHE A 7 -11.68 11.62 10.96
CA PHE A 7 -10.94 11.69 9.71
C PHE A 7 -9.75 12.64 9.88
N ILE A 8 -8.54 12.18 9.63
CA ILE A 8 -7.37 13.02 9.61
C ILE A 8 -6.68 12.85 8.26
N TYR A 9 -6.74 13.86 7.42
CA TYR A 9 -6.02 13.97 6.13
C TYR A 9 -6.15 12.77 5.19
N GLY A 10 -7.37 12.23 5.02
CA GLY A 10 -7.62 11.10 4.13
C GLY A 10 -7.15 9.75 4.65
N PHE A 11 -6.83 9.66 5.94
CA PHE A 11 -6.37 8.46 6.60
C PHE A 11 -7.46 7.92 7.55
N ILE A 12 -7.84 6.64 7.39
CA ILE A 12 -8.82 5.97 8.26
C ILE A 12 -8.07 4.94 9.09
N ILE A 13 -8.07 5.11 10.41
CA ILE A 13 -7.47 4.16 11.35
C ILE A 13 -8.56 3.23 11.87
N LEU A 14 -8.46 1.94 11.61
CA LEU A 14 -9.49 0.95 11.96
C LEU A 14 -9.20 0.15 13.21
N THR A 15 -7.95 -0.21 13.47
CA THR A 15 -7.59 -1.20 14.49
C THR A 15 -6.72 -0.66 15.61
N ARG A 16 -6.03 0.45 15.38
CA ARG A 16 -5.25 1.17 16.37
C ARG A 16 -5.96 2.43 16.81
N GLY A 17 -5.72 2.84 18.04
CA GLY A 17 -6.33 4.04 18.59
C GLY A 17 -5.55 5.31 18.26
N LEU A 18 -6.21 6.45 18.44
CA LEU A 18 -5.57 7.75 18.51
C LEU A 18 -5.79 8.32 19.91
N LYS A 19 -4.74 8.85 20.50
CA LYS A 19 -4.79 9.59 21.76
C LYS A 19 -4.26 10.99 21.54
N LYS A 20 -4.99 11.97 22.08
CA LYS A 20 -4.50 13.34 22.20
C LYS A 20 -4.09 13.61 23.64
N GLU A 21 -2.84 13.95 23.84
CA GLU A 21 -2.29 14.28 25.13
C GLU A 21 -1.37 15.49 25.01
N ASN A 22 -1.55 16.51 25.87
CA ASN A 22 -0.79 17.75 25.83
C ASN A 22 -0.77 18.39 24.42
N GLU A 23 -1.94 18.48 23.78
CA GLU A 23 -2.12 19.00 22.42
C GLU A 23 -1.41 18.20 21.29
N LYS A 24 -0.79 17.08 21.60
CA LYS A 24 -0.13 16.19 20.62
C LYS A 24 -0.97 14.94 20.39
N TRP A 25 -1.11 14.58 19.11
CA TRP A 25 -1.72 13.32 18.71
C TRP A 25 -0.67 12.21 18.65
N MET A 26 -1.02 11.03 19.10
CA MET A 26 -0.21 9.84 19.01
C MET A 26 -1.04 8.65 18.57
N LEU A 27 -0.43 7.75 17.81
CA LEU A 27 -0.97 6.42 17.53
C LEU A 27 -0.85 5.56 18.79
N LEU A 28 -1.83 4.70 19.01
CA LEU A 28 -1.77 3.67 20.02
C LEU A 28 -1.76 2.30 19.35
N ASP A 29 -1.01 1.37 19.93
CA ASP A 29 -1.08 -0.03 19.56
C ASP A 29 -2.35 -0.69 20.15
N PRO A 30 -2.63 -1.97 19.84
CA PRO A 30 -3.78 -2.69 20.41
C PRO A 30 -3.80 -2.76 21.95
N ASP A 31 -2.64 -2.64 22.59
CA ASP A 31 -2.48 -2.65 24.05
C ASP A 31 -2.56 -1.25 24.68
N ASN A 32 -3.00 -0.24 23.88
CA ASN A 32 -3.08 1.17 24.28
C ASN A 32 -1.73 1.82 24.65
N GLN A 33 -0.62 1.28 24.15
CA GLN A 33 0.69 1.90 24.33
C GLN A 33 1.00 2.86 23.15
N PRO A 34 1.75 3.94 23.39
CA PRO A 34 2.21 4.82 22.33
C PRO A 34 2.96 4.05 21.22
N PHE A 35 2.54 4.22 20.00
CA PHE A 35 3.12 3.58 18.83
C PHE A 35 3.74 4.62 17.88
N CYS A 36 5.04 4.54 17.70
CA CYS A 36 5.75 5.35 16.71
C CYS A 36 5.92 4.53 15.43
N SER A 37 5.16 4.87 14.39
CA SER A 37 5.26 4.18 13.11
C SER A 37 6.54 4.61 12.37
N MET A 38 7.47 3.69 12.21
CA MET A 38 8.64 3.81 11.34
C MET A 38 8.43 2.86 10.16
N GLY A 39 7.96 3.42 9.05
CA GLY A 39 7.49 2.65 7.90
C GLY A 39 8.41 2.72 6.69
N MET A 40 8.23 1.73 5.80
CA MET A 40 8.84 1.70 4.47
C MET A 40 7.75 1.47 3.43
N ASP A 41 7.66 2.37 2.46
CA ASP A 41 6.77 2.27 1.30
C ASP A 41 7.38 1.40 0.20
N CYS A 42 6.56 0.94 -0.73
CA CYS A 42 6.99 0.23 -1.93
C CYS A 42 7.81 -1.04 -1.64
N VAL A 43 7.53 -1.73 -0.53
CA VAL A 43 8.20 -3.00 -0.21
C VAL A 43 7.70 -4.07 -1.17
N GLY A 44 8.44 -4.32 -2.23
CA GLY A 44 8.04 -5.26 -3.27
C GLY A 44 9.20 -5.63 -4.20
N PRO A 45 9.13 -6.78 -4.89
CA PRO A 45 10.16 -7.22 -5.83
C PRO A 45 9.99 -6.61 -7.22
N SER A 46 9.01 -5.73 -7.44
CA SER A 46 8.70 -5.14 -8.73
C SER A 46 9.49 -3.87 -8.98
N VAL A 47 10.73 -4.02 -9.41
CA VAL A 47 11.60 -2.92 -9.85
C VAL A 47 11.80 -3.03 -11.36
N GLU A 48 10.95 -2.33 -12.11
CA GLU A 48 11.01 -2.31 -13.56
C GLU A 48 11.84 -1.14 -14.08
N CYS A 49 12.68 -1.40 -15.07
CA CYS A 49 13.33 -0.36 -15.86
C CYS A 49 13.10 -0.56 -17.36
N ARG A 50 13.21 0.52 -18.13
CA ARG A 50 13.14 0.45 -19.60
C ARG A 50 14.39 -0.22 -20.15
N VAL A 51 14.19 -1.12 -21.12
CA VAL A 51 15.29 -1.89 -21.71
C VAL A 51 16.00 -1.09 -22.81
N ASP A 52 15.30 -0.25 -23.56
CA ASP A 52 15.86 0.41 -24.74
C ASP A 52 17.22 1.11 -24.51
N PRO A 53 17.43 1.88 -23.44
CA PRO A 53 18.70 2.53 -23.20
C PRO A 53 19.85 1.58 -22.85
N ILE A 54 19.54 0.38 -22.36
CA ILE A 54 20.52 -0.60 -21.87
C ILE A 54 20.54 -1.89 -22.68
N ARG A 55 19.80 -1.95 -23.79
CA ARG A 55 19.65 -3.16 -24.61
C ARG A 55 21.00 -3.80 -25.02
N PRO A 56 22.03 -3.05 -25.39
CA PRO A 56 23.32 -3.67 -25.67
C PRO A 56 23.98 -4.37 -24.49
N LEU A 57 23.57 -4.02 -23.24
CA LEU A 57 24.11 -4.60 -22.02
C LEU A 57 23.32 -5.83 -21.53
N VAL A 58 22.17 -6.06 -22.14
CA VAL A 58 21.26 -7.19 -21.79
C VAL A 58 20.80 -7.94 -23.04
N PRO A 59 21.73 -8.45 -23.85
CA PRO A 59 21.43 -9.06 -25.17
C PRO A 59 20.52 -10.28 -25.07
N GLU A 60 20.48 -10.94 -23.91
CA GLU A 60 19.63 -12.11 -23.64
C GLU A 60 18.17 -11.76 -23.35
N VAL A 61 17.84 -10.48 -23.20
CA VAL A 61 16.45 -10.05 -22.98
C VAL A 61 15.69 -10.05 -24.30
N ASP A 62 14.51 -10.64 -24.30
CA ASP A 62 13.62 -10.67 -25.46
C ASP A 62 13.49 -9.27 -26.08
N GLN A 63 13.75 -9.19 -27.38
CA GLN A 63 13.69 -7.93 -28.15
C GLN A 63 12.31 -7.25 -28.13
N LYS A 64 11.25 -8.01 -27.82
CA LYS A 64 9.88 -7.50 -27.71
C LYS A 64 9.58 -6.85 -26.38
N LEU A 65 10.40 -7.08 -25.36
CA LEU A 65 10.20 -6.51 -24.03
C LEU A 65 10.67 -5.05 -24.02
N ASN A 66 9.80 -4.17 -23.56
CA ASN A 66 10.11 -2.75 -23.36
C ASN A 66 10.61 -2.44 -21.95
N LYS A 67 10.34 -3.37 -21.01
CA LYS A 67 10.74 -3.26 -19.61
C LYS A 67 11.26 -4.59 -19.09
N ILE A 68 12.14 -4.53 -18.11
CA ILE A 68 12.65 -5.68 -17.38
C ILE A 68 12.63 -5.41 -15.88
N ASN A 69 12.26 -6.43 -15.11
CA ASN A 69 12.40 -6.43 -13.67
C ASN A 69 13.72 -7.13 -13.27
N HIS A 70 14.77 -6.34 -13.08
CA HIS A 70 16.07 -6.86 -12.72
C HIS A 70 16.11 -7.51 -11.35
N ALA A 71 15.37 -6.97 -10.36
CA ALA A 71 15.31 -7.54 -9.02
C ALA A 71 14.73 -8.95 -9.06
N LYS A 72 13.57 -9.13 -9.71
CA LYS A 72 12.96 -10.44 -9.89
C LYS A 72 13.89 -11.40 -10.61
N ARG A 73 14.52 -10.97 -11.71
CA ARG A 73 15.43 -11.79 -12.49
C ARG A 73 16.62 -12.28 -11.66
N ASN A 74 17.25 -11.36 -10.90
CA ASN A 74 18.38 -11.72 -10.05
C ASN A 74 17.96 -12.71 -8.95
N LEU A 75 16.79 -12.50 -8.34
CA LEU A 75 16.25 -13.43 -7.35
C LEU A 75 15.99 -14.82 -7.97
N GLN A 76 15.44 -14.87 -9.19
CA GLN A 76 15.22 -16.13 -9.91
C GLN A 76 16.53 -16.84 -10.26
N LEU A 77 17.57 -16.10 -10.64
CA LEU A 77 18.90 -16.68 -10.91
C LEU A 77 19.54 -17.32 -9.67
N VAL A 78 19.29 -16.73 -8.49
CA VAL A 78 19.85 -17.21 -7.23
C VAL A 78 19.02 -18.32 -6.60
N PHE A 79 17.70 -18.19 -6.61
CA PHE A 79 16.77 -19.02 -5.83
C PHE A 79 15.84 -19.91 -6.70
N GLY A 80 15.94 -19.84 -8.02
CA GLY A 80 15.08 -20.60 -8.93
C GLY A 80 13.61 -20.32 -8.71
N ASP A 81 12.79 -21.35 -8.68
CA ASP A 81 11.33 -21.22 -8.51
C ASP A 81 10.90 -20.74 -7.13
N GLU A 82 11.76 -20.90 -6.12
CA GLU A 82 11.48 -20.45 -4.75
C GLU A 82 11.78 -18.95 -4.53
N TRP A 83 12.19 -18.21 -5.57
CA TRP A 83 12.69 -16.84 -5.47
C TRP A 83 11.76 -15.89 -4.70
N TYR A 84 10.45 -16.02 -4.86
CA TYR A 84 9.48 -15.11 -4.24
C TYR A 84 9.37 -15.37 -2.73
N GLU A 85 9.32 -16.64 -2.32
CA GLU A 85 9.31 -16.99 -0.90
C GLU A 85 10.62 -16.59 -0.21
N LYS A 86 11.75 -16.83 -0.87
CA LYS A 86 13.07 -16.41 -0.37
C LYS A 86 13.19 -14.90 -0.26
N TRP A 87 12.64 -14.16 -1.25
CA TRP A 87 12.56 -12.71 -1.17
C TRP A 87 11.73 -12.26 0.03
N GLN A 88 10.57 -12.84 0.28
CA GLN A 88 9.73 -12.51 1.43
C GLN A 88 10.47 -12.73 2.75
N GLN A 89 11.17 -13.86 2.91
CA GLN A 89 11.95 -14.18 4.09
C GLN A 89 13.09 -13.18 4.31
N LEU A 90 13.85 -12.87 3.27
CA LEU A 90 14.95 -11.91 3.32
C LEU A 90 14.47 -10.51 3.71
N ILE A 91 13.41 -10.01 3.07
CA ILE A 91 12.90 -8.68 3.32
C ILE A 91 12.33 -8.57 4.75
N ALA A 92 11.63 -9.58 5.24
CA ALA A 92 11.14 -9.59 6.62
C ALA A 92 12.29 -9.51 7.63
N SER A 93 13.40 -10.21 7.38
CA SER A 93 14.61 -10.11 8.20
C SER A 93 15.20 -8.72 8.16
N TYR A 94 15.37 -8.13 6.98
CA TYR A 94 15.94 -6.78 6.85
C TYR A 94 15.09 -5.71 7.53
N LEU A 95 13.77 -5.74 7.33
CA LEU A 95 12.88 -4.78 7.99
C LEU A 95 13.04 -4.84 9.52
N LYS A 96 13.10 -6.06 10.07
CA LYS A 96 13.33 -6.26 11.49
C LYS A 96 14.69 -5.73 11.94
N ASP A 97 15.77 -6.06 11.22
CA ASP A 97 17.13 -5.65 11.55
C ASP A 97 17.32 -4.12 11.49
N TRP A 98 16.56 -3.46 10.60
CA TRP A 98 16.58 -2.00 10.46
C TRP A 98 15.61 -1.29 11.43
N GLY A 99 14.86 -2.04 12.25
CA GLY A 99 13.90 -1.47 13.18
C GLY A 99 12.64 -0.91 12.50
N ILE A 100 12.36 -1.31 11.25
CA ILE A 100 11.13 -0.94 10.54
C ILE A 100 9.97 -1.72 11.12
N ASN A 101 8.95 -1.02 11.62
CA ASN A 101 7.81 -1.59 12.31
C ASN A 101 6.46 -1.34 11.59
N THR A 102 6.53 -0.78 10.38
CA THR A 102 5.33 -0.51 9.55
C THR A 102 5.65 -0.76 8.08
N ILE A 103 4.79 -1.48 7.39
CA ILE A 103 4.84 -1.61 5.93
C ILE A 103 3.92 -0.55 5.34
N GLY A 104 4.48 0.32 4.52
CA GLY A 104 3.79 1.46 3.94
C GLY A 104 3.04 1.13 2.64
N ALA A 105 2.59 2.18 1.97
CA ALA A 105 1.80 2.11 0.75
C ALA A 105 2.60 1.47 -0.42
N TRP A 106 1.87 0.99 -1.44
CA TRP A 106 2.40 0.32 -2.66
C TRP A 106 3.28 -0.89 -2.40
N SER A 107 3.19 -1.47 -1.22
CA SER A 107 3.90 -2.69 -0.88
C SER A 107 3.17 -3.93 -1.39
N ASP A 108 3.90 -5.01 -1.55
CA ASP A 108 3.37 -6.30 -2.00
C ASP A 108 2.35 -6.86 -1.01
N LEU A 109 1.10 -7.06 -1.46
CA LEU A 109 0.00 -7.46 -0.58
C LEU A 109 0.14 -8.88 -0.03
N ASP A 110 0.75 -9.79 -0.79
CA ASP A 110 0.97 -11.16 -0.31
C ASP A 110 2.09 -11.22 0.73
N PHE A 111 3.10 -10.35 0.57
CA PHE A 111 4.12 -10.16 1.60
C PHE A 111 3.51 -9.58 2.88
N ILE A 112 2.69 -8.52 2.78
CA ILE A 112 2.02 -7.88 3.92
C ILE A 112 1.28 -8.92 4.77
N LYS A 113 0.49 -9.80 4.14
CA LYS A 113 -0.29 -10.83 4.84
C LYS A 113 0.57 -11.83 5.63
N LYS A 114 1.81 -12.05 5.20
CA LYS A 114 2.73 -13.02 5.80
C LYS A 114 3.71 -12.39 6.80
N ALA A 115 4.03 -11.11 6.63
CA ALA A 115 5.10 -10.45 7.35
C ALA A 115 4.84 -10.28 8.85
N GLN A 116 3.57 -10.31 9.29
CA GLN A 116 3.18 -10.06 10.68
C GLN A 116 3.71 -8.71 11.22
N ILE A 117 3.79 -7.72 10.34
CA ILE A 117 4.21 -6.35 10.64
C ILE A 117 3.01 -5.43 10.42
N PRO A 118 2.75 -4.46 11.30
CA PRO A 118 1.74 -3.43 11.08
C PRO A 118 1.87 -2.77 9.71
N TYR A 119 0.73 -2.47 9.06
CA TYR A 119 0.77 -1.97 7.70
C TYR A 119 -0.34 -0.96 7.40
N VAL A 120 -0.17 -0.26 6.30
CA VAL A 120 -1.21 0.56 5.67
C VAL A 120 -1.50 0.05 4.26
N ILE A 121 -2.71 0.29 3.78
CA ILE A 121 -3.12 -0.03 2.41
C ILE A 121 -3.44 1.28 1.68
N ILE A 122 -2.92 1.42 0.46
CA ILE A 122 -3.46 2.38 -0.47
C ILE A 122 -4.61 1.72 -1.23
N LEU A 123 -5.77 2.34 -1.25
CA LEU A 123 -6.97 1.72 -1.79
C LEU A 123 -6.87 1.41 -3.28
N ASP A 124 -6.12 2.19 -4.05
CA ASP A 124 -5.86 1.93 -5.47
C ASP A 124 -5.12 0.60 -5.73
N SER A 125 -4.51 0.00 -4.70
CA SER A 125 -3.72 -1.25 -4.83
C SER A 125 -4.52 -2.52 -4.56
N VAL A 126 -5.69 -2.44 -3.92
CA VAL A 126 -6.45 -3.63 -3.49
C VAL A 126 -7.57 -4.02 -4.45
N SER A 127 -7.79 -3.25 -5.49
CA SER A 127 -8.84 -3.48 -6.47
C SER A 127 -8.32 -3.25 -7.88
N GLU A 128 -8.74 -4.09 -8.82
CA GLU A 128 -8.58 -3.83 -10.26
C GLU A 128 -9.42 -2.62 -10.72
N ARG A 129 -10.36 -2.18 -9.88
CA ARG A 129 -11.15 -0.98 -10.11
C ARG A 129 -10.40 0.22 -9.59
N GLN A 130 -10.39 1.27 -10.36
CA GLN A 130 -9.91 2.57 -9.91
C GLN A 130 -10.74 3.06 -8.72
N PHE A 131 -10.17 3.95 -7.93
CA PHE A 131 -10.87 4.68 -6.87
C PHE A 131 -12.24 5.16 -7.36
N PRO A 132 -13.28 5.26 -6.49
CA PRO A 132 -14.61 5.71 -6.89
C PRO A 132 -14.56 6.90 -7.83
N ASP A 133 -15.23 6.77 -8.94
CA ASP A 133 -15.18 7.73 -10.04
C ASP A 133 -16.57 8.01 -10.60
N THR A 134 -16.69 9.08 -11.36
CA THR A 134 -17.91 9.47 -12.08
C THR A 134 -17.55 9.89 -13.50
N ASP A 135 -18.53 9.82 -14.41
CA ASP A 135 -18.36 10.34 -15.79
C ASP A 135 -18.15 11.86 -15.77
N LEU A 136 -18.83 12.55 -14.86
CA LEU A 136 -18.65 13.98 -14.68
C LEU A 136 -17.42 14.27 -13.81
N LYS A 137 -16.44 14.96 -14.38
CA LYS A 137 -15.27 15.49 -13.67
C LYS A 137 -15.51 16.95 -13.33
N ILE A 138 -15.27 17.31 -12.08
CA ILE A 138 -15.39 18.71 -11.62
C ILE A 138 -14.16 19.49 -12.09
N PHE A 139 -13.00 18.87 -11.94
CA PHE A 139 -11.73 19.47 -12.33
C PHE A 139 -10.73 18.37 -12.72
N ARG A 140 -10.25 18.42 -13.96
CA ARG A 140 -9.33 17.40 -14.51
C ARG A 140 -9.90 15.99 -14.29
N ASP A 141 -9.23 15.15 -13.48
CA ASP A 141 -9.64 13.80 -13.11
C ASP A 141 -10.43 13.71 -11.79
N PHE A 142 -10.72 14.88 -11.16
CA PHE A 142 -11.43 14.92 -9.89
C PHE A 142 -12.93 14.69 -10.10
N PRO A 143 -13.53 13.63 -9.52
CA PRO A 143 -14.93 13.29 -9.73
C PRO A 143 -15.89 14.22 -8.97
N ASP A 144 -17.15 14.26 -9.36
CA ASP A 144 -18.21 14.88 -8.56
C ASP A 144 -18.55 14.00 -7.35
N VAL A 145 -17.87 14.28 -6.24
CA VAL A 145 -18.01 13.51 -4.99
C VAL A 145 -19.39 13.66 -4.32
N PHE A 146 -20.21 14.59 -4.76
CA PHE A 146 -21.57 14.80 -4.27
C PHE A 146 -22.65 14.12 -5.12
N SER A 147 -22.25 13.50 -6.22
CA SER A 147 -23.18 12.79 -7.11
C SER A 147 -23.62 11.44 -6.53
N LYS A 148 -24.82 11.02 -6.89
CA LYS A 148 -25.32 9.66 -6.57
C LYS A 148 -24.48 8.56 -7.24
N GLU A 149 -23.89 8.88 -8.38
CA GLU A 149 -23.00 7.97 -9.10
C GLU A 149 -21.74 7.70 -8.29
N TYR A 150 -21.11 8.77 -7.73
CA TYR A 150 -19.95 8.61 -6.85
C TYR A 150 -20.30 7.82 -5.59
N GLU A 151 -21.43 8.12 -4.93
CA GLU A 151 -21.89 7.39 -3.76
C GLU A 151 -22.01 5.88 -4.05
N LYS A 152 -22.66 5.52 -5.16
CA LYS A 152 -22.78 4.12 -5.60
C LYS A 152 -21.41 3.49 -5.88
N SER A 153 -20.54 4.19 -6.58
CA SER A 153 -19.18 3.73 -6.88
C SER A 153 -18.40 3.50 -5.58
N ALA A 154 -18.51 4.41 -4.61
CA ALA A 154 -17.85 4.29 -3.31
C ALA A 154 -18.37 3.10 -2.50
N GLN A 155 -19.68 2.83 -2.53
CA GLN A 155 -20.26 1.66 -1.88
C GLN A 155 -19.77 0.34 -2.48
N GLU A 156 -19.66 0.26 -3.80
CA GLU A 156 -19.09 -0.92 -4.48
C GLU A 156 -17.60 -1.07 -4.17
N TYR A 157 -16.87 0.03 -4.16
CA TYR A 157 -15.46 0.02 -3.82
C TYR A 157 -15.22 -0.43 -2.37
N ALA A 158 -16.04 0.03 -1.43
CA ALA A 158 -15.94 -0.34 -0.02
C ALA A 158 -16.02 -1.86 0.23
N LYS A 159 -16.64 -2.62 -0.68
CA LYS A 159 -16.69 -4.08 -0.57
C LYS A 159 -15.32 -4.73 -0.72
N THR A 160 -14.39 -4.10 -1.42
CA THR A 160 -13.03 -4.62 -1.64
C THR A 160 -12.18 -4.62 -0.38
N ILE A 161 -12.50 -3.76 0.59
CA ILE A 161 -11.76 -3.66 1.85
C ILE A 161 -12.36 -4.49 2.99
N ILE A 162 -13.52 -5.12 2.78
CA ILE A 162 -14.15 -6.00 3.79
C ILE A 162 -13.19 -7.08 4.31
N PRO A 163 -12.37 -7.75 3.47
CA PRO A 163 -11.44 -8.78 3.95
C PRO A 163 -10.41 -8.30 4.98
N TYR A 164 -10.15 -6.99 5.04
CA TYR A 164 -9.16 -6.41 5.94
C TYR A 164 -9.78 -5.82 7.23
N ARG A 165 -11.09 -5.89 7.35
CA ARG A 165 -11.84 -5.20 8.42
C ARG A 165 -11.44 -5.64 9.82
N GLU A 166 -11.17 -6.92 10.01
CA GLU A 166 -10.83 -7.52 11.30
C GLU A 166 -9.33 -7.74 11.47
N ASP A 167 -8.50 -7.27 10.53
CA ASP A 167 -7.05 -7.42 10.62
C ASP A 167 -6.46 -6.42 11.62
N THR A 168 -5.97 -6.96 12.74
CA THR A 168 -5.40 -6.16 13.84
C THR A 168 -4.06 -5.51 13.50
N LEU A 169 -3.40 -5.92 12.43
CA LEU A 169 -2.15 -5.33 11.96
C LEU A 169 -2.39 -4.14 11.04
N LEU A 170 -3.60 -3.99 10.50
CA LEU A 170 -3.93 -2.86 9.64
C LEU A 170 -4.03 -1.57 10.46
N ILE A 171 -3.15 -0.62 10.19
CA ILE A 171 -3.18 0.71 10.82
C ILE A 171 -4.26 1.58 10.19
N GLY A 172 -4.41 1.52 8.87
CA GLY A 172 -5.42 2.32 8.15
C GLY A 172 -5.24 2.28 6.64
N TYR A 173 -6.00 3.14 5.97
CA TYR A 173 -6.01 3.24 4.51
C TYR A 173 -5.61 4.64 4.05
N PHE A 174 -4.82 4.71 2.99
CA PHE A 174 -4.75 5.90 2.15
C PHE A 174 -5.88 5.84 1.12
N MET A 175 -6.72 6.88 1.11
CA MET A 175 -7.91 6.91 0.24
C MET A 175 -7.53 7.04 -1.22
N ARG A 176 -6.56 7.88 -1.54
CA ARG A 176 -6.05 8.16 -2.88
C ARG A 176 -4.68 8.80 -2.80
N ASN A 177 -3.87 8.60 -3.84
CA ASN A 177 -2.60 9.30 -3.98
C ASN A 177 -2.78 10.58 -4.82
N GLU A 178 -2.25 11.68 -4.33
CA GLU A 178 -2.03 12.95 -5.03
C GLU A 178 -3.19 13.40 -5.95
N PRO A 179 -4.44 13.54 -5.46
CA PRO A 179 -5.51 14.05 -6.28
C PRO A 179 -5.18 15.47 -6.77
N GLN A 180 -5.48 15.75 -8.03
CA GLN A 180 -5.17 17.06 -8.61
C GLN A 180 -6.21 18.09 -8.14
N TRP A 181 -5.75 19.07 -7.37
CA TRP A 181 -6.60 20.12 -6.80
C TRP A 181 -6.60 21.43 -7.61
N ALA A 182 -5.56 21.67 -8.42
CA ALA A 182 -5.37 22.89 -9.21
C ALA A 182 -4.65 22.63 -10.54
#